data_eb3176e76692ad922b42fe72f3303478
#
_entry.id   eb3176e76692ad922b42fe72f3303478
#
_cell.length_a   1.000
_cell.length_b   1.000
_cell.length_c   1.000
_cell.angle_alpha   90.00
_cell.angle_beta   90.00
_cell.angle_gamma   90.00
#
_symmetry.space_group_name_H-M   'P 1'
#
loop_
_entity.id
_entity.type
_entity.pdbx_description
1 polymer ?
#
loop_
_entity_poly.entity_id
_entity_poly.type
_entity_poly.pdbx_seq_one_letter_code
_entity_poly.pdbx_strand_id
1 'polypeptide(L)'
;MPLGRFLEISLAATDVAESLAFYESLGFVQASVGEAWPHPYAVVTDGRLSLGLHRADIASPLPTWVAPALRERLDTLATLGVTVDEARLDDASMHQAVLRDPSGQPLRLLEARTFSPPALSPAHSSTLGYFEEFALATLDLVAAGAFWERLGFVAFEPVLEP
;
A
#
# COMPACT_ATOMS: atom_id res chain seq x y z
N MET A 1 -3.67 -11.02 9.41
CA MET A 1 -4.35 -10.52 8.21
C MET A 1 -3.75 -11.16 6.97
N PRO A 2 -4.55 -11.60 5.98
CA PRO A 2 -4.07 -12.27 4.77
C PRO A 2 -3.09 -11.44 3.93
N LEU A 3 -3.27 -10.11 3.88
CA LEU A 3 -2.40 -9.22 3.11
C LEU A 3 -1.02 -8.96 3.75
N GLY A 4 -0.90 -9.13 5.06
CA GLY A 4 0.31 -8.76 5.80
C GLY A 4 0.20 -7.39 6.47
N ARG A 5 1.33 -6.67 6.55
CA ARG A 5 1.38 -5.31 7.12
C ARG A 5 1.29 -4.28 6.00
N PHE A 6 0.48 -3.25 6.21
CA PHE A 6 0.47 -2.12 5.30
C PHE A 6 1.83 -1.42 5.31
N LEU A 7 2.35 -1.17 4.12
CA LEU A 7 3.65 -0.54 3.92
C LEU A 7 3.48 0.93 3.57
N GLU A 8 2.82 1.19 2.45
CA GLU A 8 2.72 2.52 1.86
C GLU A 8 1.59 2.57 0.81
N ILE A 9 1.23 3.77 0.40
CA ILE A 9 0.61 3.99 -0.90
C ILE A 9 1.73 4.32 -1.88
N SER A 10 1.99 3.42 -2.84
CA SER A 10 2.98 3.64 -3.88
C SER A 10 2.42 4.54 -4.97
N LEU A 11 3.17 5.54 -5.34
CA LEU A 11 2.84 6.53 -6.37
C LEU A 11 3.88 6.48 -7.49
N ALA A 12 3.42 6.47 -8.74
CA ALA A 12 4.31 6.66 -9.87
C ALA A 12 4.80 8.11 -9.91
N ALA A 13 6.10 8.31 -10.03
CA ALA A 13 6.75 9.60 -10.13
C ALA A 13 7.63 9.65 -11.37
N THR A 14 7.45 10.66 -12.23
CA THR A 14 8.33 10.89 -13.39
C THR A 14 9.71 11.36 -12.96
N ASP A 15 9.76 12.17 -11.90
CA ASP A 15 10.96 12.61 -11.21
C ASP A 15 10.75 12.50 -9.70
N VAL A 16 11.55 11.63 -9.07
CA VAL A 16 11.46 11.38 -7.62
C VAL A 16 11.93 12.59 -6.82
N ALA A 17 12.95 13.32 -7.29
CA ALA A 17 13.47 14.49 -6.56
C ALA A 17 12.46 15.65 -6.60
N GLU A 18 11.81 15.88 -7.72
CA GLU A 18 10.76 16.90 -7.85
C GLU A 18 9.55 16.54 -6.97
N SER A 19 9.13 15.27 -7.02
CA SER A 19 8.02 14.79 -6.18
C SER A 19 8.35 14.89 -4.70
N LEU A 20 9.58 14.55 -4.30
CA LEU A 20 10.06 14.70 -2.93
C LEU A 20 9.97 16.15 -2.47
N ALA A 21 10.54 17.10 -3.24
CA ALA A 21 10.49 18.52 -2.93
C ALA A 21 9.05 19.05 -2.80
N PHE A 22 8.13 18.55 -3.64
CA PHE A 22 6.70 18.89 -3.55
C PHE A 22 6.12 18.47 -2.19
N TYR A 23 6.28 17.20 -1.78
CA TYR A 23 5.73 16.72 -0.52
C TYR A 23 6.42 17.36 0.69
N GLU A 24 7.73 17.61 0.64
CA GLU A 24 8.44 18.34 1.70
C GLU A 24 7.90 19.77 1.86
N SER A 25 7.54 20.44 0.77
CA SER A 25 6.92 21.77 0.82
C SER A 25 5.56 21.78 1.53
N LEU A 26 4.89 20.62 1.57
CA LEU A 26 3.64 20.38 2.30
C LEU A 26 3.87 19.92 3.75
N GLY A 27 5.12 19.83 4.20
CA GLY A 27 5.46 19.43 5.57
C GLY A 27 5.57 17.92 5.78
N PHE A 28 5.57 17.10 4.71
CA PHE A 28 5.97 15.71 4.83
C PHE A 28 7.46 15.60 5.11
N VAL A 29 7.85 14.53 5.78
CA VAL A 29 9.25 14.27 6.11
C VAL A 29 9.73 13.04 5.31
N GLN A 30 10.91 13.14 4.71
CA GLN A 30 11.52 12.00 4.06
C GLN A 30 11.89 10.93 5.08
N ALA A 31 11.45 9.70 4.84
CA ALA A 31 11.83 8.54 5.63
C ALA A 31 13.14 7.94 5.11
N SER A 32 14.00 7.50 6.04
CA SER A 32 15.17 6.72 5.66
C SER A 32 14.75 5.31 5.26
N VAL A 33 15.01 4.95 4.02
CA VAL A 33 14.72 3.62 3.47
C VAL A 33 15.97 3.02 2.86
N GLY A 34 16.10 1.68 2.94
CA GLY A 34 17.19 0.98 2.28
C GLY A 34 17.00 0.92 0.76
N GLU A 35 18.04 0.47 0.06
CA GLU A 35 18.01 0.22 -1.39
C GLU A 35 17.18 -1.04 -1.69
N ALA A 36 15.85 -0.93 -1.56
CA ALA A 36 14.95 -2.06 -1.76
C ALA A 36 14.55 -2.26 -3.24
N TRP A 37 14.67 -1.23 -4.06
CA TRP A 37 14.20 -1.22 -5.44
C TRP A 37 15.34 -0.99 -6.44
N PRO A 38 15.29 -1.61 -7.64
CA PRO A 38 16.28 -1.38 -8.69
C PRO A 38 16.10 -0.04 -9.44
N HIS A 39 15.07 0.73 -9.11
CA HIS A 39 14.74 2.03 -9.71
C HIS A 39 14.79 3.15 -8.65
N PRO A 40 14.88 4.42 -9.05
CA PRO A 40 14.82 5.55 -8.12
C PRO A 40 13.54 5.51 -7.28
N TYR A 41 13.71 5.66 -5.98
CA TYR A 41 12.64 5.51 -4.99
C TYR A 41 12.94 6.40 -3.78
N ALA A 42 11.89 7.01 -3.24
CA ALA A 42 11.93 7.73 -1.97
C ALA A 42 10.62 7.52 -1.22
N VAL A 43 10.64 7.70 0.08
CA VAL A 43 9.44 7.64 0.92
C VAL A 43 9.29 8.95 1.69
N VAL A 44 8.08 9.46 1.71
CA VAL A 44 7.69 10.60 2.56
C VAL A 44 6.55 10.19 3.49
N THR A 45 6.49 10.81 4.65
CA THR A 45 5.45 10.51 5.64
C THR A 45 4.94 11.79 6.33
N ASP A 46 3.65 11.79 6.67
CA ASP A 46 3.02 12.78 7.55
C ASP A 46 3.01 12.35 9.02
N GLY A 47 3.61 11.18 9.33
CA GLY A 47 3.63 10.56 10.65
C GLY A 47 2.56 9.46 10.83
N ARG A 48 1.57 9.35 9.95
CA ARG A 48 0.54 8.28 9.96
C ARG A 48 0.58 7.41 8.72
N LEU A 49 0.89 8.00 7.58
CA LEU A 49 0.96 7.33 6.29
C LEU A 49 2.36 7.46 5.70
N SER A 50 2.80 6.43 4.99
CA SER A 50 3.95 6.50 4.10
C SER A 50 3.48 6.54 2.65
N LEU A 51 4.04 7.47 1.87
CA LEU A 51 3.89 7.54 0.42
C LEU A 51 5.22 7.13 -0.22
N GLY A 52 5.21 6.06 -1.01
CA GLY A 52 6.37 5.61 -1.77
C GLY A 52 6.38 6.27 -3.15
N LEU A 53 7.40 7.04 -3.45
CA LEU A 53 7.58 7.74 -4.73
C LEU A 53 8.47 6.88 -5.64
N HIS A 54 7.91 6.28 -6.68
CA HIS A 54 8.59 5.33 -7.54
C HIS A 54 8.77 5.87 -8.96
N ARG A 55 10.00 5.92 -9.46
CA ARG A 55 10.25 6.14 -10.89
C ARG A 55 10.15 4.80 -11.63
N ALA A 56 8.94 4.29 -11.74
CA ALA A 56 8.63 3.01 -12.35
C ALA A 56 7.25 3.05 -12.99
N ASP A 57 7.05 2.18 -13.97
CA ASP A 57 5.73 1.95 -14.57
C ASP A 57 4.91 1.04 -13.64
N ILE A 58 4.18 1.67 -12.73
CA ILE A 58 3.28 1.03 -11.79
C ILE A 58 1.92 1.68 -11.83
N ALA A 59 0.88 0.96 -11.44
CA ALA A 59 -0.41 1.57 -11.14
C ALA A 59 -0.24 2.63 -10.04
N SER A 60 -0.98 3.72 -10.12
CA SER A 60 -0.89 4.82 -9.16
C SER A 60 -2.27 5.46 -8.95
N PRO A 61 -2.77 5.50 -7.71
CA PRO A 61 -2.16 5.01 -6.47
C PRO A 61 -2.21 3.48 -6.37
N LEU A 62 -1.21 2.89 -5.69
CA LEU A 62 -1.08 1.45 -5.49
C LEU A 62 -0.85 1.14 -4.00
N PRO A 63 -1.92 0.90 -3.21
CA PRO A 63 -1.79 0.44 -1.84
C PRO A 63 -0.97 -0.85 -1.78
N THR A 64 0.05 -0.85 -0.93
CA THR A 64 1.08 -1.89 -0.88
C THR A 64 1.18 -2.46 0.52
N TRP A 65 1.14 -3.78 0.62
CA TRP A 65 1.37 -4.55 1.85
C TRP A 65 2.64 -5.37 1.74
N VAL A 66 3.20 -5.74 2.87
CA VAL A 66 4.39 -6.55 2.97
C VAL A 66 4.19 -7.70 3.96
N ALA A 67 4.68 -8.87 3.60
CA ALA A 67 4.62 -10.06 4.43
C ALA A 67 5.78 -11.01 4.13
N PRO A 68 6.19 -11.85 5.06
CA PRO A 68 7.03 -13.00 4.76
C PRO A 68 6.24 -14.07 4.00
N ALA A 69 6.94 -14.97 3.31
CA ALA A 69 6.39 -16.17 2.67
C ALA A 69 5.20 -15.85 1.72
N LEU A 70 5.47 -15.02 0.72
CA LEU A 70 4.44 -14.56 -0.22
C LEU A 70 3.73 -15.72 -0.90
N ARG A 71 4.44 -16.77 -1.29
CA ARG A 71 3.86 -17.95 -1.94
C ARG A 71 2.74 -18.59 -1.09
N GLU A 72 2.99 -18.83 0.19
CA GLU A 72 2.00 -19.40 1.11
C GLU A 72 0.79 -18.45 1.30
N ARG A 73 1.04 -17.14 1.21
CA ARG A 73 -0.05 -16.15 1.26
C ARG A 73 -0.92 -16.18 0.02
N LEU A 74 -0.34 -16.36 -1.15
CA LEU A 74 -1.10 -16.50 -2.38
C LEU A 74 -1.99 -17.75 -2.34
N ASP A 75 -1.48 -18.86 -1.78
CA ASP A 75 -2.29 -20.07 -1.54
C ASP A 75 -3.46 -19.78 -0.59
N THR A 76 -3.19 -19.03 0.48
CA THR A 76 -4.26 -18.60 1.42
C THR A 76 -5.30 -17.73 0.73
N LEU A 77 -4.89 -16.75 -0.08
CA LEU A 77 -5.80 -15.88 -0.83
C LEU A 77 -6.65 -16.70 -1.82
N ALA A 78 -6.06 -17.69 -2.48
CA ALA A 78 -6.78 -18.58 -3.37
C ALA A 78 -7.88 -19.37 -2.62
N THR A 79 -7.60 -19.85 -1.39
CA THR A 79 -8.63 -20.53 -0.58
C THR A 79 -9.78 -19.60 -0.15
N LEU A 80 -9.51 -18.30 -0.07
CA LEU A 80 -10.52 -17.26 0.19
C LEU A 80 -11.26 -16.81 -1.08
N GLY A 81 -10.96 -17.42 -2.22
CA GLY A 81 -11.57 -17.05 -3.51
C GLY A 81 -11.10 -15.69 -4.04
N VAL A 82 -9.91 -15.25 -3.65
CA VAL A 82 -9.30 -14.01 -4.15
C VAL A 82 -8.40 -14.35 -5.33
N THR A 83 -8.67 -13.74 -6.48
CA THR A 83 -7.85 -13.91 -7.68
C THR A 83 -6.65 -12.97 -7.64
N VAL A 84 -5.49 -13.50 -8.01
CA VAL A 84 -4.24 -12.75 -8.19
C VAL A 84 -4.05 -12.51 -9.68
N ASP A 85 -3.89 -11.27 -10.10
CA ASP A 85 -3.72 -10.90 -11.51
C ASP A 85 -2.30 -11.21 -12.01
N GLU A 86 -1.31 -10.86 -11.20
CA GLU A 86 0.09 -11.04 -11.52
C GLU A 86 0.86 -11.52 -10.29
N ALA A 87 1.81 -12.43 -10.49
CA ALA A 87 2.76 -12.82 -9.46
C ALA A 87 4.16 -12.99 -10.06
N ARG A 88 5.17 -12.42 -9.41
CA ARG A 88 6.58 -12.63 -9.69
C ARG A 88 7.21 -13.28 -8.47
N LEU A 89 7.60 -14.53 -8.63
CA LEU A 89 8.12 -15.38 -7.57
C LEU A 89 9.45 -16.05 -7.97
N ASP A 90 10.17 -15.43 -8.91
CA ASP A 90 11.47 -15.88 -9.36
C ASP A 90 12.58 -15.35 -8.43
N ASP A 91 13.67 -16.12 -8.32
CA ASP A 91 14.78 -15.81 -7.40
C ASP A 91 15.62 -14.59 -7.85
N ALA A 92 15.41 -14.10 -9.07
CA ALA A 92 16.18 -12.99 -9.64
C ALA A 92 15.56 -11.62 -9.32
N SER A 93 14.34 -11.59 -8.78
CA SER A 93 13.61 -10.36 -8.54
C SER A 93 12.97 -10.34 -7.14
N MET A 94 12.56 -9.16 -6.68
CA MET A 94 11.74 -9.05 -5.49
C MET A 94 10.40 -9.76 -5.73
N HIS A 95 10.07 -10.72 -4.88
CA HIS A 95 8.78 -11.39 -4.94
C HIS A 95 7.65 -10.39 -4.69
N GLN A 96 6.73 -10.34 -5.62
CA GLN A 96 5.55 -9.48 -5.54
C GLN A 96 4.35 -10.09 -6.24
N ALA A 97 3.18 -9.65 -5.84
CA ALA A 97 1.92 -9.98 -6.51
C ALA A 97 1.00 -8.78 -6.55
N VAL A 98 0.17 -8.71 -7.58
CA VAL A 98 -0.88 -7.71 -7.74
C VAL A 98 -2.21 -8.42 -7.81
N LEU A 99 -3.17 -7.93 -7.07
CA LEU A 99 -4.56 -8.34 -7.11
C LEU A 99 -5.45 -7.11 -7.22
N ARG A 100 -6.71 -7.30 -7.58
CA ARG A 100 -7.68 -6.19 -7.68
C ARG A 100 -8.87 -6.44 -6.79
N ASP A 101 -9.37 -5.33 -6.22
CA ASP A 101 -10.68 -5.35 -5.60
C ASP A 101 -11.81 -5.43 -6.66
N PRO A 102 -13.07 -5.66 -6.26
CA PRO A 102 -14.20 -5.71 -7.20
C PRO A 102 -14.43 -4.43 -8.01
N SER A 103 -13.89 -3.29 -7.57
CA SER A 103 -13.95 -2.01 -8.27
C SER A 103 -12.80 -1.82 -9.27
N GLY A 104 -11.87 -2.77 -9.33
CA GLY A 104 -10.70 -2.72 -10.20
C GLY A 104 -9.48 -2.00 -9.59
N GLN A 105 -9.54 -1.56 -8.33
CA GLN A 105 -8.40 -0.95 -7.65
C GLN A 105 -7.28 -1.98 -7.45
N PRO A 106 -6.09 -1.75 -8.00
CA PRO A 106 -4.96 -2.64 -7.78
C PRO A 106 -4.41 -2.53 -6.37
N LEU A 107 -3.99 -3.66 -5.83
CA LEU A 107 -3.35 -3.82 -4.53
C LEU A 107 -2.06 -4.62 -4.73
N ARG A 108 -0.96 -4.24 -4.10
CA ARG A 108 0.31 -4.93 -4.23
C ARG A 108 0.71 -5.62 -2.93
N LEU A 109 1.19 -6.83 -3.06
CA LEU A 109 1.83 -7.60 -2.00
C LEU A 109 3.31 -7.75 -2.32
N LEU A 110 4.16 -7.51 -1.32
CA LEU A 110 5.61 -7.68 -1.39
C LEU A 110 6.06 -8.73 -0.39
N GLU A 111 7.08 -9.47 -0.74
CA GLU A 111 7.77 -10.33 0.20
C GLU A 111 8.92 -9.59 0.88
N ALA A 112 8.93 -9.59 2.21
CA ALA A 112 10.09 -9.19 2.98
C ALA A 112 10.26 -10.12 4.19
N ARG A 113 11.48 -10.63 4.39
CA ARG A 113 11.80 -11.50 5.53
C ARG A 113 11.89 -10.73 6.83
N THR A 114 12.44 -9.53 6.77
CA THR A 114 12.50 -8.59 7.87
C THR A 114 12.03 -7.24 7.37
N PHE A 115 10.96 -6.75 7.95
CA PHE A 115 10.43 -5.45 7.64
C PHE A 115 10.29 -4.64 8.93
N SER A 116 11.09 -3.60 9.03
CA SER A 116 10.93 -2.57 10.04
C SER A 116 10.56 -1.29 9.33
N PRO A 117 9.26 -1.01 9.14
CA PRO A 117 8.88 0.31 8.65
C PRO A 117 9.43 1.34 9.62
N PRO A 118 9.85 2.51 9.14
CA PRO A 118 10.17 3.61 10.03
C PRO A 118 8.98 3.80 10.98
N ALA A 119 9.28 3.97 12.26
CA ALA A 119 8.23 4.21 13.25
C ALA A 119 7.48 5.48 12.83
N LEU A 120 6.20 5.34 12.52
CA LEU A 120 5.34 6.49 12.27
C LEU A 120 5.28 7.30 13.56
N SER A 121 5.61 8.58 13.48
CA SER A 121 5.56 9.48 14.63
C SER A 121 4.28 10.30 14.56
N PRO A 122 3.38 10.19 15.55
CA PRO A 122 2.18 11.02 15.60
C PRO A 122 2.51 12.52 15.79
N ALA A 123 3.77 12.87 16.06
CA ALA A 123 4.20 14.25 16.23
C ALA A 123 4.41 15.02 14.92
N HIS A 124 4.38 14.35 13.77
CA HIS A 124 4.47 14.99 12.46
C HIS A 124 3.10 15.04 11.81
N SER A 125 2.67 16.23 11.44
CA SER A 125 1.56 16.45 10.55
C SER A 125 2.01 17.32 9.39
N SER A 126 1.53 17.01 8.19
CA SER A 126 1.70 17.91 7.05
C SER A 126 0.79 19.13 7.18
N THR A 127 1.00 20.15 6.33
CA THR A 127 0.07 21.27 6.23
C THR A 127 -1.34 20.85 5.74
N LEU A 128 -1.46 19.63 5.23
CA LEU A 128 -2.72 19.01 4.84
C LEU A 128 -3.44 18.33 6.04
N GLY A 129 -2.80 18.29 7.21
CA GLY A 129 -3.26 17.53 8.36
C GLY A 129 -2.75 16.08 8.32
N TYR A 130 -3.47 15.18 8.99
CA TYR A 130 -3.16 13.75 8.99
C TYR A 130 -3.96 13.02 7.93
N PHE A 131 -3.34 11.97 7.37
CA PHE A 131 -4.05 11.00 6.56
C PHE A 131 -5.12 10.29 7.41
N GLU A 132 -6.34 10.29 6.93
CA GLU A 132 -7.46 9.64 7.61
C GLU A 132 -7.85 8.34 6.94
N GLU A 133 -8.08 8.35 5.62
CA GLU A 133 -8.54 7.18 4.90
C GLU A 133 -8.06 7.15 3.44
N PHE A 134 -8.10 5.97 2.86
CA PHE A 134 -7.99 5.78 1.42
C PHE A 134 -9.38 5.41 0.88
N ALA A 135 -10.07 6.39 0.33
CA ALA A 135 -11.41 6.20 -0.18
C ALA A 135 -11.39 5.52 -1.56
N LEU A 136 -12.24 4.52 -1.73
CA LEU A 136 -12.40 3.77 -2.97
C LEU A 136 -13.81 4.01 -3.54
N ALA A 137 -13.88 4.36 -4.82
CA ALA A 137 -15.17 4.42 -5.51
C ALA A 137 -15.62 3.01 -5.90
N THR A 138 -16.85 2.66 -5.59
CA THR A 138 -17.46 1.39 -6.02
C THR A 138 -18.90 1.59 -6.48
N LEU A 139 -19.32 0.79 -7.47
CA LEU A 139 -20.70 0.70 -7.90
C LEU A 139 -21.46 -0.42 -7.18
N ASP A 140 -20.74 -1.32 -6.51
CA ASP A 140 -21.31 -2.45 -5.74
C ASP A 140 -20.65 -2.51 -4.35
N LEU A 141 -21.28 -1.81 -3.40
CA LEU A 141 -20.80 -1.74 -2.03
C LEU A 141 -20.83 -3.11 -1.33
N VAL A 142 -21.78 -3.98 -1.67
CA VAL A 142 -21.92 -5.31 -1.08
C VAL A 142 -20.75 -6.20 -1.53
N ALA A 143 -20.45 -6.23 -2.83
CA ALA A 143 -19.31 -6.99 -3.35
C ALA A 143 -17.98 -6.46 -2.80
N ALA A 144 -17.81 -5.14 -2.74
CA ALA A 144 -16.62 -4.50 -2.18
C ALA A 144 -16.46 -4.87 -0.69
N GLY A 145 -17.52 -4.73 0.13
CA GLY A 145 -17.49 -5.09 1.53
C GLY A 145 -17.11 -6.55 1.75
N ALA A 146 -17.77 -7.48 1.05
CA ALA A 146 -17.49 -8.91 1.14
C ALA A 146 -16.05 -9.27 0.72
N PHE A 147 -15.47 -8.56 -0.24
CA PHE A 147 -14.07 -8.72 -0.63
C PHE A 147 -13.12 -8.31 0.49
N TRP A 148 -13.29 -7.10 1.03
CA TRP A 148 -12.42 -6.57 2.08
C TRP A 148 -12.54 -7.33 3.39
N GLU A 149 -13.75 -7.80 3.75
CA GLU A 149 -13.98 -8.67 4.92
C GLU A 149 -13.23 -10.00 4.80
N ARG A 150 -13.22 -10.65 3.63
CA ARG A 150 -12.41 -11.86 3.39
C ARG A 150 -10.91 -11.62 3.60
N LEU A 151 -10.45 -10.40 3.35
CA LEU A 151 -9.07 -9.98 3.59
C LEU A 151 -8.81 -9.57 5.05
N GLY A 152 -9.83 -9.69 5.93
CA GLY A 152 -9.73 -9.44 7.36
C GLY A 152 -9.93 -7.98 7.76
N PHE A 153 -10.50 -7.15 6.88
CA PHE A 153 -10.97 -5.82 7.24
C PHE A 153 -12.32 -5.92 7.93
N VAL A 154 -12.60 -4.96 8.79
CA VAL A 154 -13.85 -4.89 9.54
C VAL A 154 -14.64 -3.68 9.06
N ALA A 155 -15.90 -3.90 8.68
CA ALA A 155 -16.80 -2.80 8.38
C ALA A 155 -17.12 -2.02 9.66
N PHE A 156 -17.01 -0.70 9.61
CA PHE A 156 -17.54 0.17 10.63
C PHE A 156 -18.96 0.55 10.23
N GLU A 157 -19.92 0.26 11.11
CA GLU A 157 -21.25 0.84 10.96
C GLU A 157 -21.14 2.34 11.26
N PRO A 158 -21.61 3.23 10.36
CA PRO A 158 -21.63 4.64 10.65
C PRO A 158 -22.50 4.86 11.88
N VAL A 159 -21.94 5.46 12.92
CA VAL A 159 -22.73 5.95 14.05
C VAL A 159 -23.54 7.12 13.50
N LEU A 160 -24.80 6.86 13.14
CA LEU A 160 -25.74 7.94 12.85
C LEU A 160 -25.99 8.64 14.18
N GLU A 161 -25.29 9.73 14.43
CA GLU A 161 -25.68 10.62 15.53
C GLU A 161 -27.09 11.15 15.24
N PRO A 162 -27.98 11.12 16.22
CA PRO A 162 -29.36 11.55 16.08
C PRO A 162 -29.49 13.07 15.84
#